data_fb39a13d38552e0c994d34150f8f36cf
#
_entry.id   fb39a13d38552e0c994d34150f8f36cf
#
_cell.length_a   1.000
_cell.length_b   1.000
_cell.length_c   1.000
_cell.angle_alpha   90.00
_cell.angle_beta   90.00
_cell.angle_gamma   90.00
#
_symmetry.space_group_name_H-M   'P 1'
#
loop_
_entity.id
_entity.type
_entity.pdbx_description
1 polymer ?
#
loop_
_entity_poly.entity_id
_entity_poly.type
_entity_poly.pdbx_seq_one_letter_code
_entity_poly.pdbx_strand_id
1 'polypeptide(L)' 'MKNTTAARLQQVMNERNLKQVDVISLSKVHQKELGVKLGKSALSQYINGKSTPDQEKLVLLARTLGVSEAWLMGYD' A
#
# COMPACT_ATOMS: atom_id res chain seq x y z
N MET A 1 6.64 -16.97 -11.10
CA MET A 1 6.82 -16.25 -9.83
C MET A 1 5.55 -15.49 -9.48
N LYS A 2 5.11 -15.57 -8.25
CA LYS A 2 3.89 -14.88 -7.84
C LYS A 2 4.14 -13.39 -7.64
N ASN A 3 3.25 -12.56 -8.17
CA ASN A 3 3.21 -11.16 -7.81
C ASN A 3 2.46 -11.04 -6.50
N THR A 4 3.14 -10.56 -5.48
CA THR A 4 2.53 -10.39 -4.16
C THR A 4 2.27 -8.91 -3.92
N THR A 5 1.45 -8.63 -2.92
CA THR A 5 1.22 -7.24 -2.51
C THR A 5 2.55 -6.58 -2.13
N ALA A 6 3.42 -7.30 -1.42
CA ALA A 6 4.73 -6.77 -1.06
C ALA A 6 5.54 -6.38 -2.29
N ALA A 7 5.60 -7.25 -3.30
CA ALA A 7 6.33 -6.97 -4.52
C ALA A 7 5.75 -5.79 -5.28
N ARG A 8 4.42 -5.70 -5.34
CA ARG A 8 3.74 -4.60 -6.03
C ARG A 8 3.97 -3.27 -5.31
N LEU A 9 3.92 -3.27 -3.97
CA LEU A 9 4.21 -2.07 -3.19
C LEU A 9 5.63 -1.59 -3.44
N GLN A 10 6.59 -2.49 -3.40
CA GLN A 10 7.98 -2.16 -3.67
C GLN A 10 8.17 -1.60 -5.07
N GLN A 11 7.49 -2.22 -6.05
CA GLN A 11 7.57 -1.79 -7.43
C GLN A 11 7.08 -0.34 -7.59
N VAL A 12 5.89 -0.03 -7.09
CA VAL A 12 5.32 1.32 -7.20
C VAL A 12 6.18 2.34 -6.47
N MET A 13 6.63 2.00 -5.28
CA MET A 13 7.46 2.91 -4.49
C MET A 13 8.78 3.21 -5.20
N ASN A 14 9.40 2.17 -5.79
CA ASN A 14 10.63 2.35 -6.55
C ASN A 14 10.42 3.22 -7.78
N GLU A 15 9.37 2.93 -8.54
CA GLU A 15 9.07 3.68 -9.77
C GLU A 15 8.85 5.16 -9.51
N ARG A 16 8.32 5.50 -8.34
CA ARG A 16 7.99 6.87 -7.99
C ARG A 16 8.93 7.49 -6.98
N ASN A 17 10.00 6.79 -6.62
CA ASN A 17 10.96 7.25 -5.61
C ASN A 17 10.29 7.60 -4.29
N LEU A 18 9.35 6.77 -3.85
CA LEU A 18 8.65 6.98 -2.59
C LEU A 18 9.29 6.17 -1.48
N LYS A 19 9.47 6.82 -0.34
CA LYS A 19 9.87 6.16 0.91
C LYS A 19 8.60 5.83 1.70
N GLN A 20 8.74 5.01 2.74
CA GLN A 20 7.61 4.67 3.60
C GLN A 20 6.95 5.91 4.19
N VAL A 21 7.76 6.87 4.62
CA VAL A 21 7.24 8.11 5.20
C VAL A 21 6.41 8.89 4.16
N ASP A 22 6.81 8.83 2.90
CA ASP A 22 6.06 9.50 1.84
C ASP A 22 4.71 8.84 1.61
N VAL A 23 4.67 7.51 1.62
CA VAL A 23 3.41 6.77 1.46
C VAL A 23 2.46 7.09 2.61
N ILE A 24 2.97 7.10 3.84
CA ILE A 24 2.15 7.46 5.01
C ILE A 24 1.59 8.86 4.85
N SER A 25 2.45 9.81 4.48
CA SER A 25 2.05 11.20 4.30
C SER A 25 0.96 11.36 3.23
N LEU A 26 1.16 10.72 2.08
CA LEU A 26 0.19 10.75 0.98
C LEU A 26 -1.14 10.07 1.36
N SER A 27 -1.08 9.08 2.25
CA SER A 27 -2.27 8.34 2.64
C SER A 27 -3.17 9.09 3.61
N LYS A 28 -2.67 10.16 4.24
CA LYS A 28 -3.43 10.83 5.33
C LYS A 28 -4.79 11.34 4.91
N VAL A 29 -4.88 11.96 3.74
CA VAL A 29 -6.15 12.47 3.23
C VAL A 29 -7.13 11.32 3.01
N HIS A 30 -6.64 10.20 2.50
CA HIS A 30 -7.47 9.02 2.26
C HIS A 30 -7.82 8.29 3.54
N GLN A 31 -6.93 8.31 4.54
CA GLN A 31 -7.23 7.79 5.87
C GLN A 31 -8.45 8.49 6.46
N LYS A 32 -8.47 9.81 6.31
CA LYS A 32 -9.58 10.61 6.82
C LYS A 32 -10.88 10.32 6.06
N GLU A 33 -10.79 10.26 4.74
CA GLU A 33 -11.94 9.99 3.88
C GLU A 33 -12.58 8.64 4.16
N LEU A 34 -11.75 7.62 4.36
CA LEU A 34 -12.20 6.24 4.51
C LEU A 34 -12.43 5.85 5.97
N GLY A 35 -11.97 6.66 6.91
CA GLY A 35 -12.02 6.30 8.31
C GLY A 35 -11.12 5.12 8.66
N VAL A 36 -10.01 4.97 7.93
CA VAL A 36 -9.07 3.86 8.08
C VAL A 36 -7.71 4.42 8.44
N LYS A 37 -7.06 3.84 9.44
CA LYS A 37 -5.74 4.28 9.89
C LYS A 37 -4.66 3.40 9.29
N LEU A 38 -3.50 4.02 9.02
CA LEU A 38 -2.33 3.30 8.54
C LEU A 38 -1.10 3.84 9.26
N GLY A 39 -0.42 2.97 10.00
CA GLY A 39 0.79 3.32 10.70
C GLY A 39 2.04 2.80 9.97
N LYS A 40 3.20 3.32 10.35
CA LYS A 40 4.47 2.91 9.75
C LYS A 40 4.76 1.43 9.94
N SER A 41 4.46 0.90 11.13
CA SER A 41 4.71 -0.52 11.41
C SER A 41 3.94 -1.43 10.49
N ALA A 42 2.65 -1.12 10.30
CA ALA A 42 1.80 -1.92 9.40
C ALA A 42 2.32 -1.85 7.97
N LEU A 43 2.63 -0.64 7.50
CA LEU A 43 3.14 -0.46 6.14
C LEU A 43 4.45 -1.23 5.93
N SER A 44 5.35 -1.16 6.90
CA SER A 44 6.62 -1.88 6.84
C SER A 44 6.40 -3.38 6.72
N GLN A 45 5.46 -3.93 7.48
CA GLN A 45 5.14 -5.35 7.42
C GLN A 45 4.57 -5.74 6.06
N TYR A 46 3.73 -4.90 5.47
CA TYR A 46 3.17 -5.16 4.13
C TYR A 46 4.28 -5.14 3.07
N ILE A 47 5.19 -4.18 3.14
CA ILE A 47 6.28 -4.06 2.19
C ILE A 47 7.23 -5.25 2.29
N ASN A 48 7.46 -5.74 3.49
CA ASN A 48 8.38 -6.85 3.74
C ASN A 48 7.73 -8.23 3.61
N GLY A 49 6.43 -8.27 3.30
CA GLY A 49 5.71 -9.51 3.12
C GLY A 49 5.42 -10.26 4.41
N LYS A 50 5.58 -9.61 5.56
CA LYS A 50 5.31 -10.23 6.85
C LYS A 50 3.83 -10.31 7.17
N SER A 51 3.04 -9.42 6.61
CA SER A 51 1.59 -9.47 6.71
C SER A 51 0.98 -8.93 5.43
N THR A 52 -0.29 -9.24 5.24
CA THR A 52 -1.04 -8.80 4.06
C THR A 52 -2.09 -7.80 4.52
N PRO A 53 -2.24 -6.66 3.81
CA PRO A 53 -3.27 -5.70 4.19
C PRO A 53 -4.66 -6.32 4.06
N ASP A 54 -5.54 -5.98 5.02
CA ASP A 54 -6.94 -6.38 4.92
C ASP A 54 -7.63 -5.52 3.87
N GLN A 55 -8.92 -5.76 3.66
CA GLN A 55 -9.68 -5.06 2.62
C GLN A 55 -9.60 -3.55 2.77
N GLU A 56 -9.77 -3.05 3.99
CA GLU A 56 -9.76 -1.61 4.25
C GLU A 56 -8.40 -0.98 3.94
N LYS A 57 -7.34 -1.64 4.38
CA LYS A 57 -5.97 -1.15 4.14
C LYS A 57 -5.61 -1.25 2.67
N LEU A 58 -6.12 -2.28 1.99
CA LEU A 58 -5.89 -2.46 0.56
C LEU A 58 -6.52 -1.32 -0.23
N VAL A 59 -7.77 -0.98 0.09
CA VAL A 59 -8.45 0.15 -0.56
C VAL A 59 -7.68 1.45 -0.33
N LEU A 60 -7.25 1.66 0.92
CA LEU A 60 -6.48 2.85 1.28
C LEU A 60 -5.20 2.95 0.47
N LEU A 61 -4.42 1.87 0.40
CA LEU A 61 -3.16 1.86 -0.33
C LEU A 61 -3.38 2.05 -1.83
N ALA A 62 -4.41 1.41 -2.38
CA ALA A 62 -4.72 1.54 -3.80
C ALA A 62 -5.04 3.00 -4.15
N ARG A 63 -5.85 3.67 -3.34
CA ARG A 63 -6.17 5.08 -3.55
C ARG A 63 -4.94 5.97 -3.40
N THR A 64 -4.15 5.70 -2.36
CA THR A 64 -2.94 6.48 -2.09
C THR A 64 -1.97 6.42 -3.25
N LEU A 65 -1.80 5.23 -3.81
CA LEU A 65 -0.82 5.00 -4.87
C LEU A 65 -1.40 5.14 -6.28
N GLY A 66 -2.71 5.34 -6.40
CA GLY A 66 -3.35 5.49 -7.70
C GLY A 66 -3.32 4.24 -8.54
N VAL A 67 -3.43 3.08 -7.92
CA VAL A 67 -3.46 1.79 -8.61
C VAL A 67 -4.74 1.06 -8.23
N SER A 68 -5.07 0.00 -8.98
CA SER A 68 -6.25 -0.78 -8.66
C SER A 68 -5.96 -1.74 -7.51
N GLU A 69 -6.99 -2.09 -6.77
CA GLU A 69 -6.88 -3.07 -5.70
C GLU A 69 -6.45 -4.43 -6.25
N ALA A 70 -7.01 -4.81 -7.38
CA ALA A 70 -6.67 -6.09 -8.02
C ALA A 70 -5.19 -6.15 -8.38
N TRP A 71 -4.67 -5.07 -8.96
CA TRP A 71 -3.23 -5.01 -9.29
C TRP A 71 -2.37 -5.14 -8.02
N LEU A 72 -2.77 -4.43 -6.97
CA LEU A 72 -2.01 -4.42 -5.72
C LEU A 72 -2.04 -5.79 -5.03
N MET A 73 -3.10 -6.56 -5.24
CA MET A 73 -3.20 -7.94 -4.73
C MET A 73 -2.38 -8.94 -5.54
N GLY A 74 -1.83 -8.52 -6.67
CA GLY A 74 -1.05 -9.40 -7.52
C GLY A 74 -1.80 -9.94 -8.73
N TYR A 75 -3.02 -9.50 -8.94
CA TYR A 75 -3.77 -9.82 -10.16
C TYR A 75 -3.45 -8.76 -11.21
N ASP A 76 -3.67 -9.07 -12.43
CA ASP A 76 -3.39 -8.11 -13.51
C ASP A 76 -4.44 -6.98 -13.61
#